data_3507860c28998935fe10346e87246056
#
_entry.id   3507860c28998935fe10346e87246056
#
_cell.length_a   1.000
_cell.length_b   1.000
_cell.length_c   1.000
_cell.angle_alpha   90.00
_cell.angle_beta   90.00
_cell.angle_gamma   90.00
#
_symmetry.space_group_name_H-M   'P 1'
#
loop_
_entity.id
_entity.type
_entity.pdbx_description
1 polymer ?
#
loop_
_entity_poly.entity_id
_entity_poly.type
_entity_poly.pdbx_seq_one_letter_code
_entity_poly.pdbx_strand_id
1 'polypeptide(L)'
;LDTLDSIPTTYFFSFADETKTIWAFDIRSLSHLVTEGNEILNPYTRVLMNSQILHRIHSRILWLRQRKYAILYATGENMTQDQIWNQKVLDVFFKMEALGYRASCRWFDAMKLEDHSVFYRKIYRLWMFQLGLTAAEKEAIVPGYNAGMTKLFRIPPDRLESQSHDLRWWRRANLNLILEFLTRAPQKSQQGLGALYILMALVQVVPEAGEAYPWVLESLGF
;
A
#
# COMPACT_ATOMS: atom_id res chain seq x y z
N LEU A 1 5.34 -9.98 -11.32
CA LEU A 1 5.97 -9.87 -12.65
C LEU A 1 4.96 -10.40 -13.65
N ASP A 2 4.44 -9.52 -14.49
CA ASP A 2 3.56 -9.92 -15.58
C ASP A 2 4.34 -10.83 -16.53
N THR A 3 3.73 -11.92 -16.94
CA THR A 3 4.31 -12.79 -17.96
C THR A 3 4.24 -12.05 -19.31
N LEU A 4 5.21 -12.31 -20.19
CA LEU A 4 5.25 -11.69 -21.54
C LEU A 4 3.92 -11.86 -22.28
N ASP A 5 3.24 -12.98 -22.08
CA ASP A 5 1.94 -13.30 -22.68
C ASP A 5 0.79 -12.42 -22.18
N SER A 6 0.95 -11.73 -21.04
CA SER A 6 -0.05 -10.83 -20.49
C SER A 6 -0.03 -9.43 -21.11
N ILE A 7 1.03 -9.09 -21.89
CA ILE A 7 1.16 -7.77 -22.53
C ILE A 7 0.46 -7.78 -23.89
N PRO A 8 -0.61 -6.98 -24.07
CA PRO A 8 -1.25 -6.88 -25.38
C PRO A 8 -0.26 -6.40 -26.45
N THR A 9 -0.27 -7.02 -27.63
CA THR A 9 0.67 -6.75 -28.73
C THR A 9 0.77 -5.27 -29.09
N THR A 10 -0.35 -4.55 -28.97
CA THR A 10 -0.40 -3.10 -29.20
C THR A 10 0.48 -2.30 -28.26
N TYR A 11 0.66 -2.76 -27.03
CA TYR A 11 1.43 -2.10 -25.99
C TYR A 11 2.80 -2.73 -25.75
N PHE A 12 3.10 -3.82 -26.44
CA PHE A 12 4.40 -4.48 -26.32
C PHE A 12 5.53 -3.58 -26.84
N PHE A 13 6.56 -3.42 -26.01
CA PHE A 13 7.77 -2.69 -26.33
C PHE A 13 8.98 -3.44 -25.81
N SER A 14 10.02 -3.59 -26.64
CA SER A 14 11.26 -4.25 -26.23
C SER A 14 12.49 -3.52 -26.76
N PHE A 15 13.59 -3.65 -26.03
CA PHE A 15 14.90 -3.18 -26.44
C PHE A 15 15.99 -4.10 -25.91
N ALA A 16 17.14 -4.13 -26.57
CA ALA A 16 18.34 -4.75 -26.06
C ALA A 16 19.22 -3.68 -25.38
N ASP A 17 19.75 -4.00 -24.22
CA ASP A 17 20.73 -3.16 -23.53
C ASP A 17 22.16 -3.38 -24.08
N GLU A 18 23.15 -2.72 -23.51
CA GLU A 18 24.56 -2.83 -23.91
C GLU A 18 25.13 -4.24 -23.73
N THR A 19 24.55 -5.01 -22.81
CA THR A 19 24.91 -6.43 -22.58
C THR A 19 24.21 -7.40 -23.54
N LYS A 20 23.42 -6.88 -24.50
CA LYS A 20 22.54 -7.61 -25.41
C LYS A 20 21.41 -8.36 -24.73
N THR A 21 21.11 -8.04 -23.47
CA THR A 21 19.92 -8.56 -22.77
C THR A 21 18.68 -7.87 -23.30
N ILE A 22 17.68 -8.66 -23.70
CA ILE A 22 16.40 -8.14 -24.22
C ILE A 22 15.45 -7.89 -23.05
N TRP A 23 15.04 -6.64 -22.93
CA TRP A 23 14.05 -6.20 -21.96
C TRP A 23 12.72 -5.96 -22.66
N ALA A 24 11.65 -6.47 -22.08
CA ALA A 24 10.29 -6.30 -22.60
C ALA A 24 9.39 -5.63 -21.57
N PHE A 25 8.56 -4.71 -22.03
CA PHE A 25 7.70 -3.88 -21.21
C PHE A 25 6.33 -3.68 -21.86
N ASP A 26 5.33 -3.46 -21.05
CA ASP A 26 4.18 -2.71 -21.49
C ASP A 26 4.58 -1.23 -21.58
N ILE A 27 4.44 -0.63 -22.77
CA ILE A 27 4.87 0.76 -23.00
C ILE A 27 4.15 1.75 -22.10
N ARG A 28 2.96 1.42 -21.60
CA ARG A 28 2.21 2.25 -20.67
C ARG A 28 2.94 2.41 -19.33
N SER A 29 3.63 1.37 -18.85
CA SER A 29 4.45 1.45 -17.64
C SER A 29 5.65 2.38 -17.80
N LEU A 30 6.21 2.47 -19.00
CA LEU A 30 7.32 3.39 -19.29
C LEU A 30 6.85 4.83 -19.54
N SER A 31 5.58 5.04 -19.90
CA SER A 31 5.04 6.38 -20.17
C SER A 31 5.08 7.30 -18.95
N HIS A 32 4.89 6.77 -17.75
CA HIS A 32 5.03 7.52 -16.50
C HIS A 32 6.46 8.01 -16.28
N LEU A 33 7.45 7.17 -16.53
CA LEU A 33 8.85 7.51 -16.34
C LEU A 33 9.31 8.62 -17.28
N VAL A 34 8.73 8.68 -18.49
CA VAL A 34 9.04 9.71 -19.50
C VAL A 34 8.47 11.07 -19.12
N THR A 35 7.41 11.12 -18.32
CA THR A 35 6.72 12.37 -17.98
C THR A 35 7.34 13.08 -16.77
N GLU A 36 8.07 12.38 -15.91
CA GLU A 36 8.52 12.90 -14.62
C GLU A 36 9.98 13.39 -14.57
N GLY A 37 10.81 13.14 -15.57
CA GLY A 37 12.21 13.53 -15.42
C GLY A 37 13.12 13.45 -16.61
N ASN A 38 14.30 14.04 -16.45
CA ASN A 38 15.33 14.16 -17.48
C ASN A 38 16.17 12.88 -17.68
N GLU A 39 16.17 11.97 -16.71
CA GLU A 39 16.97 10.74 -16.76
C GLU A 39 16.10 9.49 -16.49
N ILE A 40 15.84 8.72 -17.52
CA ILE A 40 15.01 7.52 -17.40
C ILE A 40 15.90 6.30 -17.19
N LEU A 41 15.73 5.66 -16.05
CA LEU A 41 16.42 4.43 -15.69
C LEU A 41 15.60 3.20 -16.09
N ASN A 42 16.28 2.15 -16.52
CA ASN A 42 15.64 0.84 -16.67
C ASN A 42 15.10 0.38 -15.31
N PRO A 43 13.79 0.11 -15.17
CA PRO A 43 13.17 -0.23 -13.89
C PRO A 43 13.80 -1.46 -13.19
N TYR A 44 14.39 -2.37 -13.97
CA TYR A 44 14.98 -3.60 -13.44
C TYR A 44 16.46 -3.46 -13.08
N THR A 45 17.24 -2.80 -13.95
CA THR A 45 18.71 -2.73 -13.79
C THR A 45 19.17 -1.43 -13.13
N ARG A 46 18.29 -0.41 -13.08
CA ARG A 46 18.62 0.96 -12.64
C ARG A 46 19.70 1.64 -13.47
N VAL A 47 20.01 1.09 -14.63
CA VAL A 47 20.95 1.68 -15.59
C VAL A 47 20.22 2.71 -16.45
N LEU A 48 20.89 3.82 -16.77
CA LEU A 48 20.35 4.89 -17.60
C LEU A 48 20.03 4.37 -19.01
N MET A 49 18.84 4.66 -19.49
CA MET A 49 18.45 4.34 -20.87
C MET A 49 19.11 5.32 -21.85
N ASN A 50 19.71 4.81 -22.90
CA ASN A 50 20.34 5.65 -23.91
C ASN A 50 19.31 6.43 -24.74
N SER A 51 19.76 7.50 -25.42
CA SER A 51 18.93 8.42 -26.19
C SER A 51 18.13 7.71 -27.31
N GLN A 52 18.67 6.65 -27.91
CA GLN A 52 17.99 5.90 -28.97
C GLN A 52 16.78 5.13 -28.41
N ILE A 53 16.94 4.50 -27.24
CA ILE A 53 15.83 3.81 -26.56
C ILE A 53 14.75 4.82 -26.18
N LEU A 54 15.14 5.96 -25.61
CA LEU A 54 14.21 7.05 -25.23
C LEU A 54 13.44 7.58 -26.44
N HIS A 55 14.11 7.80 -27.56
CA HIS A 55 13.45 8.23 -28.80
C HIS A 55 12.44 7.19 -29.30
N ARG A 56 12.74 5.91 -29.23
CA ARG A 56 11.81 4.83 -29.59
C ARG A 56 10.59 4.79 -28.65
N ILE A 57 10.78 4.98 -27.36
CA ILE A 57 9.69 5.06 -26.38
C ILE A 57 8.77 6.24 -26.73
N HIS A 58 9.33 7.45 -26.90
CA HIS A 58 8.56 8.64 -27.27
C HIS A 58 7.79 8.43 -28.61
N SER A 59 8.45 7.92 -29.62
CA SER A 59 7.81 7.66 -30.90
C SER A 59 6.64 6.67 -30.79
N ARG A 60 6.79 5.63 -29.97
CA ARG A 60 5.74 4.65 -29.73
C ARG A 60 4.55 5.26 -28.96
N ILE A 61 4.83 6.07 -27.95
CA ILE A 61 3.78 6.81 -27.20
C ILE A 61 3.02 7.77 -28.12
N LEU A 62 3.71 8.53 -28.95
CA LEU A 62 3.08 9.42 -29.93
C LEU A 62 2.21 8.65 -30.92
N TRP A 63 2.68 7.52 -31.42
CA TRP A 63 1.91 6.65 -32.31
C TRP A 63 0.61 6.16 -31.67
N LEU A 64 0.65 5.77 -30.38
CA LEU A 64 -0.52 5.34 -29.61
C LEU A 64 -1.50 6.51 -29.42
N ARG A 65 -0.99 7.70 -29.06
CA ARG A 65 -1.81 8.93 -28.90
C ARG A 65 -2.57 9.30 -30.18
N GLN A 66 -1.87 9.30 -31.31
CA GLN A 66 -2.49 9.62 -32.62
C GLN A 66 -3.63 8.68 -32.98
N ARG A 67 -3.55 7.41 -32.53
CA ARG A 67 -4.59 6.40 -32.76
C ARG A 67 -5.62 6.28 -31.63
N LYS A 68 -5.57 7.20 -30.67
CA LYS A 68 -6.49 7.25 -29.51
C LYS A 68 -6.43 6.00 -28.62
N TYR A 69 -5.31 5.28 -28.62
CA TYR A 69 -5.08 4.22 -27.63
C TYR A 69 -4.77 4.83 -26.26
N ALA A 70 -5.21 4.16 -25.20
CA ALA A 70 -4.85 4.55 -23.84
C ALA A 70 -3.34 4.42 -23.62
N ILE A 71 -2.68 5.50 -23.26
CA ILE A 71 -1.22 5.53 -23.00
C ILE A 71 -0.86 5.48 -21.53
N LEU A 72 -1.84 5.61 -20.67
CA LEU A 72 -1.73 5.36 -19.24
C LEU A 72 -2.48 4.07 -18.96
N TYR A 73 -1.99 3.30 -18.01
CA TYR A 73 -2.86 2.31 -17.40
C TYR A 73 -4.08 3.08 -16.88
N ALA A 74 -5.24 2.83 -17.46
CA ALA A 74 -6.47 3.26 -16.83
C ALA A 74 -6.50 2.56 -15.47
N THR A 75 -6.21 3.32 -14.43
CA THR A 75 -6.16 2.82 -13.06
C THR A 75 -7.52 2.18 -12.79
N GLY A 76 -7.60 0.85 -12.88
CA GLY A 76 -8.77 0.06 -12.52
C GLY A 76 -9.60 -0.53 -13.64
N GLU A 77 -9.52 -0.09 -14.91
CA GLU A 77 -10.44 -0.60 -15.96
C GLU A 77 -10.13 -2.02 -16.46
N ASN A 78 -8.91 -2.54 -16.23
CA ASN A 78 -8.49 -3.89 -16.64
C ASN A 78 -7.95 -4.76 -15.51
N MET A 79 -8.05 -4.30 -14.25
CA MET A 79 -7.63 -5.09 -13.12
C MET A 79 -8.77 -5.95 -12.61
N THR A 80 -8.46 -7.21 -12.30
CA THR A 80 -9.40 -8.06 -11.55
C THR A 80 -9.64 -7.48 -10.15
N GLN A 81 -10.75 -7.85 -9.51
CA GLN A 81 -11.04 -7.44 -8.13
C GLN A 81 -9.91 -7.82 -7.16
N ASP A 82 -9.24 -8.94 -7.40
CA ASP A 82 -8.11 -9.40 -6.58
C ASP A 82 -6.86 -8.55 -6.84
N GLN A 83 -6.59 -8.16 -8.07
CA GLN A 83 -5.48 -7.25 -8.39
C GLN A 83 -5.70 -5.86 -7.77
N ILE A 84 -6.92 -5.31 -7.85
CA ILE A 84 -7.29 -4.06 -7.20
C ILE A 84 -7.10 -4.16 -5.68
N TRP A 85 -7.50 -5.29 -5.09
CA TRP A 85 -7.32 -5.53 -3.68
C TRP A 85 -5.84 -5.59 -3.29
N ASN A 86 -5.04 -6.37 -4.00
CA ASN A 86 -3.61 -6.51 -3.75
C ASN A 86 -2.89 -5.16 -3.88
N GLN A 87 -3.25 -4.36 -4.90
CA GLN A 87 -2.69 -3.01 -5.04
C GLN A 87 -3.03 -2.12 -3.84
N LYS A 88 -4.27 -2.16 -3.34
CA LYS A 88 -4.65 -1.40 -2.14
C LYS A 88 -3.85 -1.81 -0.91
N VAL A 89 -3.62 -3.11 -0.72
CA VAL A 89 -2.80 -3.60 0.39
C VAL A 89 -1.38 -3.07 0.25
N LEU A 90 -0.77 -3.21 -0.93
CA LEU A 90 0.57 -2.68 -1.21
C LEU A 90 0.68 -1.18 -0.93
N ASP A 91 -0.26 -0.38 -1.42
CA ASP A 91 -0.27 1.08 -1.25
C ASP A 91 -0.31 1.49 0.22
N VAL A 92 -1.07 0.76 1.04
CA VAL A 92 -1.15 1.01 2.49
C VAL A 92 0.20 0.72 3.17
N PHE A 93 0.85 -0.39 2.84
CA PHE A 93 2.14 -0.76 3.45
C PHE A 93 3.29 0.11 2.94
N PHE A 94 3.27 0.56 1.69
CA PHE A 94 4.19 1.60 1.20
C PHE A 94 4.03 2.94 1.94
N LYS A 95 2.80 3.31 2.31
CA LYS A 95 2.60 4.49 3.17
C LYS A 95 3.23 4.32 4.55
N MET A 96 3.14 3.15 5.17
CA MET A 96 3.85 2.87 6.43
C MET A 96 5.35 3.04 6.28
N GLU A 97 5.93 2.52 5.20
CA GLU A 97 7.36 2.66 4.91
C GLU A 97 7.77 4.13 4.68
N ALA A 98 6.97 4.89 3.94
CA ALA A 98 7.19 6.33 3.72
C ALA A 98 7.09 7.17 5.02
N LEU A 99 6.43 6.63 6.05
CA LEU A 99 6.33 7.20 7.39
C LEU A 99 7.44 6.71 8.34
N GLY A 100 8.38 5.86 7.84
CA GLY A 100 9.55 5.41 8.57
C GLY A 100 9.44 4.00 9.17
N TYR A 101 8.37 3.28 8.94
CA TYR A 101 8.17 1.93 9.48
C TYR A 101 8.13 0.90 8.36
N ARG A 102 9.20 0.11 8.21
CA ARG A 102 9.24 -1.00 7.25
C ARG A 102 8.24 -2.06 7.65
N ALA A 103 7.17 -2.20 6.89
CA ALA A 103 6.13 -3.18 7.12
C ALA A 103 5.86 -3.94 5.83
N SER A 104 5.86 -5.27 5.91
CA SER A 104 5.60 -6.12 4.75
C SER A 104 4.10 -6.33 4.57
N CYS A 105 3.60 -6.15 3.34
CA CYS A 105 2.22 -6.51 2.99
C CYS A 105 1.94 -8.01 3.25
N ARG A 106 2.98 -8.87 3.20
CA ARG A 106 2.86 -10.30 3.51
C ARG A 106 2.39 -10.54 4.95
N TRP A 107 2.73 -9.68 5.89
CA TRP A 107 2.24 -9.79 7.27
C TRP A 107 0.72 -9.73 7.33
N PHE A 108 0.13 -8.83 6.57
CA PHE A 108 -1.32 -8.67 6.48
C PHE A 108 -1.99 -9.81 5.70
N ASP A 109 -1.38 -10.25 4.61
CA ASP A 109 -1.92 -11.31 3.75
C ASP A 109 -1.86 -12.69 4.41
N ALA A 110 -0.88 -12.93 5.28
CA ALA A 110 -0.74 -14.18 6.03
C ALA A 110 -1.71 -14.29 7.22
N MET A 111 -2.31 -13.18 7.67
CA MET A 111 -3.25 -13.17 8.80
C MET A 111 -4.49 -14.01 8.49
N LYS A 112 -4.83 -14.90 9.41
CA LYS A 112 -6.08 -15.68 9.40
C LYS A 112 -7.23 -14.84 9.96
N LEU A 113 -8.43 -15.42 9.96
CA LEU A 113 -9.64 -14.75 10.48
C LEU A 113 -9.48 -14.34 11.94
N GLU A 114 -8.94 -15.24 12.76
CA GLU A 114 -8.69 -14.97 14.18
C GLU A 114 -7.69 -13.83 14.36
N ASP A 115 -6.60 -13.83 13.58
CA ASP A 115 -5.55 -12.80 13.66
C ASP A 115 -6.10 -11.41 13.33
N HIS A 116 -6.95 -11.32 12.30
CA HIS A 116 -7.62 -10.07 11.95
C HIS A 116 -8.56 -9.58 13.06
N SER A 117 -9.27 -10.48 13.72
CA SER A 117 -10.12 -10.18 14.87
C SER A 117 -9.29 -9.70 16.07
N VAL A 118 -8.18 -10.38 16.34
CA VAL A 118 -7.24 -10.01 17.41
C VAL A 118 -6.60 -8.66 17.12
N PHE A 119 -6.14 -8.42 15.89
CA PHE A 119 -5.57 -7.14 15.46
C PHE A 119 -6.53 -5.96 15.72
N TYR A 120 -7.79 -6.10 15.29
CA TYR A 120 -8.80 -5.06 15.53
C TYR A 120 -8.98 -4.76 17.02
N ARG A 121 -9.05 -5.81 17.86
CA ARG A 121 -9.15 -5.65 19.32
C ARG A 121 -7.93 -5.00 19.93
N LYS A 122 -6.71 -5.36 19.46
CA LYS A 122 -5.45 -4.79 19.93
C LYS A 122 -5.36 -3.30 19.64
N ILE A 123 -5.60 -2.88 18.37
CA ILE A 123 -5.55 -1.45 18.02
C ILE A 123 -6.65 -0.66 18.74
N TYR A 124 -7.86 -1.23 18.93
CA TYR A 124 -8.92 -0.60 19.71
C TYR A 124 -8.48 -0.37 21.16
N ARG A 125 -7.92 -1.40 21.83
CA ARG A 125 -7.45 -1.28 23.24
C ARG A 125 -6.29 -0.31 23.38
N LEU A 126 -5.33 -0.34 22.49
CA LEU A 126 -4.24 0.64 22.45
C LEU A 126 -4.81 2.06 22.37
N TRP A 127 -5.64 2.33 21.39
CA TRP A 127 -6.21 3.65 21.14
C TRP A 127 -7.11 4.16 22.24
N MET A 128 -7.94 3.30 22.80
CA MET A 128 -8.92 3.72 23.80
C MET A 128 -8.35 3.84 25.21
N PHE A 129 -7.40 2.95 25.59
CA PHE A 129 -7.05 2.76 26.98
C PHE A 129 -5.55 2.77 27.28
N GLN A 130 -4.70 2.21 26.41
CA GLN A 130 -3.31 1.95 26.78
C GLN A 130 -2.37 3.12 26.46
N LEU A 131 -2.62 3.86 25.40
CA LEU A 131 -1.76 4.97 24.97
C LEU A 131 -1.93 6.24 25.84
N GLY A 132 -2.95 6.31 26.68
CA GLY A 132 -3.18 7.47 27.55
C GLY A 132 -3.45 8.79 26.80
N LEU A 133 -3.81 8.74 25.53
CA LEU A 133 -3.98 9.91 24.69
C LEU A 133 -5.20 10.73 25.10
N THR A 134 -5.01 12.03 25.22
CA THR A 134 -6.09 13.00 25.38
C THR A 134 -6.98 13.08 24.13
N ALA A 135 -8.18 13.64 24.27
CA ALA A 135 -9.07 13.86 23.14
C ALA A 135 -8.43 14.76 22.05
N ALA A 136 -7.66 15.75 22.45
CA ALA A 136 -6.96 16.65 21.53
C ALA A 136 -5.85 15.93 20.73
N GLU A 137 -5.08 15.06 21.38
CA GLU A 137 -4.05 14.25 20.70
C GLU A 137 -4.69 13.25 19.74
N LYS A 138 -5.77 12.58 20.14
CA LYS A 138 -6.56 11.70 19.27
C LYS A 138 -7.10 12.46 18.04
N GLU A 139 -7.61 13.66 18.23
CA GLU A 139 -8.11 14.50 17.14
C GLU A 139 -6.98 14.96 16.21
N ALA A 140 -5.77 15.20 16.73
CA ALA A 140 -4.63 15.58 15.91
C ALA A 140 -4.12 14.39 15.04
N ILE A 141 -4.17 13.15 15.56
CA ILE A 141 -3.68 11.96 14.87
C ILE A 141 -4.72 11.41 13.90
N VAL A 142 -6.00 11.38 14.31
CA VAL A 142 -7.11 10.92 13.46
C VAL A 142 -8.28 11.93 13.58
N PRO A 143 -8.24 13.04 12.83
CA PRO A 143 -9.30 14.05 12.85
C PRO A 143 -10.68 13.44 12.64
N GLY A 144 -11.64 13.83 13.46
CA GLY A 144 -13.00 13.29 13.43
C GLY A 144 -13.14 11.84 13.91
N TYR A 145 -12.17 11.32 14.67
CA TYR A 145 -12.15 9.92 15.12
C TYR A 145 -13.42 9.50 15.87
N ASN A 146 -14.12 10.41 16.50
CA ASN A 146 -15.33 10.16 17.27
C ASN A 146 -16.60 10.83 16.69
N ALA A 147 -16.52 11.41 15.50
CA ALA A 147 -17.59 12.19 14.90
C ALA A 147 -18.44 11.37 13.92
N GLY A 148 -19.72 11.17 14.20
CA GLY A 148 -20.75 10.67 13.30
C GLY A 148 -20.31 9.58 12.31
N MET A 149 -20.37 9.88 11.02
CA MET A 149 -20.00 8.92 9.95
C MET A 149 -18.49 8.69 9.82
N THR A 150 -17.65 9.57 10.36
CA THR A 150 -16.19 9.46 10.33
C THR A 150 -15.61 8.73 11.54
N LYS A 151 -16.47 8.22 12.44
CA LYS A 151 -16.05 7.49 13.62
C LYS A 151 -15.12 6.34 13.27
N LEU A 152 -13.92 6.35 13.89
CA LEU A 152 -12.85 5.41 13.61
C LEU A 152 -13.25 3.96 13.90
N PHE A 153 -13.76 3.70 15.10
CA PHE A 153 -14.28 2.39 15.51
C PHE A 153 -15.81 2.42 15.52
N ARG A 154 -16.40 2.09 14.36
CA ARG A 154 -17.87 2.10 14.21
C ARG A 154 -18.55 1.01 15.01
N ILE A 155 -17.89 -0.14 15.12
CA ILE A 155 -18.40 -1.31 15.84
C ILE A 155 -17.43 -1.58 16.99
N PRO A 156 -17.86 -1.49 18.25
CA PRO A 156 -17.05 -1.89 19.39
C PRO A 156 -16.72 -3.38 19.34
N PRO A 157 -15.54 -3.82 19.82
CA PRO A 157 -15.13 -5.22 19.78
C PRO A 157 -16.13 -6.19 20.40
N ASP A 158 -16.75 -5.82 21.49
CA ASP A 158 -17.74 -6.63 22.23
C ASP A 158 -18.97 -6.97 21.36
N ARG A 159 -19.34 -6.09 20.44
CA ARG A 159 -20.43 -6.34 19.49
C ARG A 159 -20.00 -7.15 18.29
N LEU A 160 -18.72 -7.14 17.96
CA LEU A 160 -18.17 -7.95 16.85
C LEU A 160 -18.14 -9.45 17.19
N GLU A 161 -17.99 -9.82 18.46
CA GLU A 161 -18.02 -11.20 18.90
C GLU A 161 -19.37 -11.88 18.68
N SER A 162 -20.47 -11.11 18.69
CA SER A 162 -21.81 -11.59 18.42
C SER A 162 -22.18 -11.67 16.93
N GLN A 163 -21.34 -11.14 16.04
CA GLN A 163 -21.58 -11.09 14.60
C GLN A 163 -20.54 -11.96 13.88
N SER A 164 -21.01 -13.01 13.22
CA SER A 164 -20.15 -13.85 12.39
C SER A 164 -19.79 -13.10 11.11
N HIS A 165 -18.57 -12.55 11.06
CA HIS A 165 -18.02 -11.93 9.86
C HIS A 165 -17.01 -12.86 9.20
N ASP A 166 -17.01 -12.92 7.87
CA ASP A 166 -16.03 -13.68 7.10
C ASP A 166 -14.66 -13.00 7.04
N LEU A 167 -13.64 -13.73 6.59
CA LEU A 167 -12.29 -13.22 6.43
C LEU A 167 -12.24 -12.00 5.51
N ARG A 168 -13.05 -11.96 4.44
CA ARG A 168 -13.08 -10.87 3.47
C ARG A 168 -13.56 -9.56 4.11
N TRP A 169 -14.57 -9.65 4.96
CA TRP A 169 -15.05 -8.50 5.72
C TRP A 169 -13.98 -7.96 6.68
N TRP A 170 -13.34 -8.85 7.45
CA TRP A 170 -12.28 -8.49 8.38
C TRP A 170 -11.08 -7.85 7.69
N ARG A 171 -10.63 -8.42 6.58
CA ARG A 171 -9.53 -7.83 5.78
C ARG A 171 -9.86 -6.42 5.34
N ARG A 172 -11.08 -6.17 4.85
CA ARG A 172 -11.51 -4.83 4.43
C ARG A 172 -11.59 -3.86 5.61
N ALA A 173 -12.19 -4.28 6.72
CA ALA A 173 -12.32 -3.46 7.91
C ALA A 173 -10.96 -3.03 8.46
N ASN A 174 -10.03 -3.97 8.60
CA ASN A 174 -8.69 -3.70 9.11
C ASN A 174 -7.85 -2.86 8.13
N LEU A 175 -7.90 -3.13 6.83
CA LEU A 175 -7.16 -2.33 5.85
C LEU A 175 -7.63 -0.87 5.84
N ASN A 176 -8.95 -0.65 5.89
CA ASN A 176 -9.52 0.68 6.01
C ASN A 176 -9.11 1.36 7.33
N LEU A 177 -9.14 0.63 8.43
CA LEU A 177 -8.71 1.15 9.74
C LEU A 177 -7.25 1.59 9.70
N ILE A 178 -6.36 0.76 9.15
CA ILE A 178 -4.95 1.11 8.97
C ILE A 178 -4.83 2.39 8.13
N LEU A 179 -5.51 2.46 7.00
CA LEU A 179 -5.46 3.62 6.10
C LEU A 179 -5.90 4.91 6.81
N GLU A 180 -6.92 4.85 7.66
CA GLU A 180 -7.39 5.99 8.44
C GLU A 180 -6.29 6.55 9.37
N PHE A 181 -5.56 5.70 10.06
CA PHE A 181 -4.43 6.10 10.89
C PHE A 181 -3.28 6.72 10.10
N LEU A 182 -3.07 6.28 8.86
CA LEU A 182 -1.97 6.74 8.02
C LEU A 182 -2.26 8.02 7.23
N THR A 183 -3.54 8.43 7.11
CA THR A 183 -3.90 9.45 6.11
C THR A 183 -4.77 10.59 6.64
N ARG A 184 -5.51 10.42 7.74
CA ARG A 184 -6.45 11.47 8.19
C ARG A 184 -5.75 12.72 8.70
N ALA A 185 -4.62 12.57 9.39
CA ALA A 185 -3.88 13.73 9.87
C ALA A 185 -3.31 14.54 8.69
N PRO A 186 -3.39 15.88 8.75
CA PRO A 186 -2.78 16.73 7.72
C PRO A 186 -1.25 16.79 7.82
N GLN A 187 -0.69 16.55 9.01
CA GLN A 187 0.74 16.61 9.26
C GLN A 187 1.40 15.24 9.24
N LYS A 188 2.53 15.13 8.53
CA LYS A 188 3.29 13.88 8.40
C LYS A 188 3.74 13.30 9.75
N SER A 189 4.09 14.15 10.72
CA SER A 189 4.44 13.73 12.08
C SER A 189 3.31 13.00 12.78
N GLN A 190 2.08 13.47 12.65
CA GLN A 190 0.90 12.83 13.23
C GLN A 190 0.53 11.53 12.50
N GLN A 191 0.70 11.49 11.17
CA GLN A 191 0.58 10.25 10.40
C GLN A 191 1.62 9.21 10.85
N GLY A 192 2.85 9.64 11.17
CA GLY A 192 3.90 8.78 11.72
C GLY A 192 3.52 8.17 13.07
N LEU A 193 2.87 8.93 13.96
CA LEU A 193 2.32 8.39 15.21
C LEU A 193 1.20 7.37 14.92
N GLY A 194 0.31 7.66 13.99
CA GLY A 194 -0.69 6.69 13.53
C GLY A 194 -0.08 5.40 13.04
N ALA A 195 0.97 5.48 12.22
CA ALA A 195 1.73 4.32 11.73
C ALA A 195 2.38 3.52 12.87
N LEU A 196 2.95 4.21 13.88
CA LEU A 196 3.50 3.56 15.08
C LEU A 196 2.44 2.75 15.81
N TYR A 197 1.24 3.30 16.01
CA TYR A 197 0.18 2.60 16.73
C TYR A 197 -0.34 1.37 15.96
N ILE A 198 -0.41 1.45 14.64
CA ILE A 198 -0.68 0.30 13.79
C ILE A 198 0.42 -0.75 13.94
N LEU A 199 1.69 -0.36 13.92
CA LEU A 199 2.82 -1.26 14.13
C LEU A 199 2.74 -1.93 15.50
N MET A 200 2.46 -1.17 16.58
CA MET A 200 2.25 -1.70 17.92
C MET A 200 1.17 -2.78 18.02
N ALA A 201 0.13 -2.69 17.18
CA ALA A 201 -0.88 -3.74 17.09
C ALA A 201 -0.39 -4.94 16.25
N LEU A 202 0.31 -4.69 15.14
CA LEU A 202 0.83 -5.73 14.25
C LEU A 202 1.84 -6.65 14.95
N VAL A 203 2.78 -6.09 15.71
CA VAL A 203 3.81 -6.87 16.42
C VAL A 203 3.23 -7.82 17.47
N GLN A 204 2.03 -7.55 17.97
CA GLN A 204 1.35 -8.41 18.93
C GLN A 204 0.58 -9.57 18.27
N VAL A 205 0.43 -9.56 16.95
CA VAL A 205 -0.41 -10.52 16.21
C VAL A 205 0.41 -11.31 15.20
N VAL A 206 1.39 -10.67 14.58
CA VAL A 206 2.22 -11.23 13.52
C VAL A 206 3.62 -11.47 14.05
N PRO A 207 4.06 -12.73 14.22
CA PRO A 207 5.38 -13.05 14.77
C PRO A 207 6.53 -12.37 14.04
N GLU A 208 6.51 -12.36 12.71
CA GLU A 208 7.56 -11.75 11.87
C GLU A 208 7.65 -10.23 12.08
N ALA A 209 6.53 -9.58 12.40
CA ALA A 209 6.52 -8.17 12.76
C ALA A 209 7.17 -7.95 14.14
N GLY A 210 6.92 -8.85 15.10
CA GLY A 210 7.56 -8.84 16.42
C GLY A 210 9.07 -9.04 16.33
N GLU A 211 9.53 -9.97 15.48
CA GLU A 211 10.96 -10.19 15.23
C GLU A 211 11.62 -8.97 14.56
N ALA A 212 10.92 -8.30 13.65
CA ALA A 212 11.42 -7.10 12.98
C ALA A 212 11.50 -5.87 13.91
N TYR A 213 10.65 -5.82 14.95
CA TYR A 213 10.52 -4.69 15.86
C TYR A 213 10.47 -5.12 17.33
N PRO A 214 11.51 -5.78 17.87
CA PRO A 214 11.52 -6.29 19.24
C PRO A 214 11.37 -5.17 20.28
N TRP A 215 11.93 -4.00 20.03
CA TRP A 215 11.81 -2.84 20.92
C TRP A 215 10.36 -2.37 21.12
N VAL A 216 9.48 -2.59 20.12
CA VAL A 216 8.05 -2.27 20.25
C VAL A 216 7.37 -3.23 21.21
N LEU A 217 7.69 -4.53 21.14
CA LEU A 217 7.18 -5.54 22.09
C LEU A 217 7.64 -5.24 23.52
N GLU A 218 8.92 -4.93 23.70
CA GLU A 218 9.46 -4.54 25.01
C GLU A 218 8.76 -3.31 25.59
N SER A 219 8.45 -2.30 24.74
CA SER A 219 7.73 -1.10 25.17
C SER A 219 6.29 -1.36 25.60
N LEU A 220 5.71 -2.48 25.18
CA LEU A 220 4.36 -2.92 25.54
C LEU A 220 4.35 -3.82 26.79
N GLY A 221 5.51 -4.15 27.35
CA GLY A 221 5.65 -4.96 28.58
C GLY A 221 5.53 -6.47 28.33
N PHE A 222 5.91 -6.93 27.13
CA PHE A 222 5.99 -8.35 26.75
C PHE A 222 7.43 -8.85 26.82
#